data_2d2a3d990f32864f34afa93024579192
#
_entry.id   2d2a3d990f32864f34afa93024579192
#
_cell.length_a   1.000
_cell.length_b   1.000
_cell.length_c   1.000
_cell.angle_alpha   90.00
_cell.angle_beta   90.00
_cell.angle_gamma   90.00
#
_symmetry.space_group_name_H-M   'P 1'
#
loop_
_entity.id
_entity.type
_entity.pdbx_description
1 polymer ?
#
loop_
_entity_poly.entity_id
_entity_poly.type
_entity_poly.pdbx_seq_one_letter_code
_entity_poly.pdbx_strand_id
1 'polypeptide(L)'
;MTTSAAGRPLIPQPPSTVTALRQAVAQVSPAALPAFTRELDEAADQARQGSDLAPLQRFIAQWAAYVHIQRQPQLAEDLRRWERVAATGTAEEAFKAASEIGKILDATHAALDAARR
;
A
#
# COMPACT_ATOMS: atom_id res chain seq x y z
N MET A 1 26.15 -13.07 9.54
CA MET A 1 25.57 -12.57 9.13
C MET A 1 24.48 -12.49 9.27
N THR A 2 24.10 -12.00 9.58
CA THR A 2 22.91 -12.06 9.68
C THR A 2 22.22 -11.18 8.98
N THR A 3 21.55 -11.49 8.09
CA THR A 3 20.59 -10.69 7.50
C THR A 3 19.67 -10.34 8.54
N SER A 4 19.51 -9.11 8.73
CA SER A 4 18.55 -8.62 9.68
C SER A 4 17.18 -9.13 9.32
N ALA A 5 16.47 -9.69 10.28
CA ALA A 5 15.09 -10.08 10.07
C ALA A 5 14.22 -8.91 9.63
N ALA A 6 14.58 -7.68 10.05
CA ALA A 6 13.85 -6.48 9.68
C ALA A 6 13.90 -6.20 8.18
N GLY A 7 14.91 -6.72 7.46
CA GLY A 7 15.03 -6.53 6.03
C GLY A 7 14.23 -7.50 5.19
N ARG A 8 13.61 -8.51 5.83
CA ARG A 8 12.87 -9.53 5.10
C ARG A 8 11.40 -9.19 5.00
N PRO A 9 10.79 -9.37 3.83
CA PRO A 9 9.33 -9.25 3.74
C PRO A 9 8.64 -10.28 4.63
N LEU A 10 7.52 -9.91 5.21
CA LEU A 10 6.72 -10.81 6.03
C LEU A 10 6.06 -11.89 5.19
N ILE A 11 5.67 -11.55 3.97
CA ILE A 11 5.04 -12.45 3.02
C ILE A 11 5.52 -12.09 1.62
N PRO A 12 5.39 -12.99 0.64
CA PRO A 12 5.61 -12.61 -0.75
C PRO A 12 4.55 -11.61 -1.20
N GLN A 13 4.85 -10.84 -2.25
CA GLN A 13 3.82 -9.97 -2.82
C GLN A 13 2.71 -10.84 -3.42
N PRO A 14 1.46 -10.65 -3.00
CA PRO A 14 0.36 -11.47 -3.52
C PRO A 14 -0.01 -11.09 -4.95
N PRO A 15 -0.69 -11.98 -5.66
CA PRO A 15 -1.31 -11.62 -6.94
C PRO A 15 -2.29 -10.46 -6.74
N SER A 16 -2.49 -9.66 -7.80
CA SER A 16 -3.39 -8.50 -7.73
C SER A 16 -4.84 -8.93 -7.93
N THR A 17 -5.35 -9.71 -7.01
CA THR A 17 -6.75 -10.13 -6.98
C THR A 17 -7.35 -9.78 -5.64
N VAL A 18 -8.66 -9.60 -5.59
CA VAL A 18 -9.36 -9.27 -4.35
C VAL A 18 -9.10 -10.32 -3.28
N THR A 19 -9.23 -11.59 -3.63
CA THR A 19 -9.06 -12.68 -2.66
C THR A 19 -7.64 -12.72 -2.09
N ALA A 20 -6.63 -12.64 -2.97
CA ALA A 20 -5.24 -12.69 -2.52
C ALA A 20 -4.88 -11.46 -1.69
N LEU A 21 -5.35 -10.28 -2.09
CA LEU A 21 -5.09 -9.06 -1.35
C LEU A 21 -5.77 -9.06 0.02
N ARG A 22 -7.00 -9.57 0.11
CA ARG A 22 -7.67 -9.68 1.40
C ARG A 22 -6.90 -10.58 2.36
N GLN A 23 -6.42 -11.73 1.87
CA GLN A 23 -5.62 -12.64 2.68
C GLN A 23 -4.32 -11.98 3.14
N ALA A 24 -3.68 -11.25 2.24
CA ALA A 24 -2.43 -10.56 2.57
C ALA A 24 -2.66 -9.47 3.62
N VAL A 25 -3.73 -8.67 3.48
CA VAL A 25 -4.05 -7.65 4.47
C VAL A 25 -4.30 -8.28 5.83
N ALA A 26 -5.00 -9.43 5.86
CA ALA A 26 -5.25 -10.13 7.11
C ALA A 26 -3.95 -10.56 7.79
N GLN A 27 -2.91 -10.84 7.02
CA GLN A 27 -1.63 -11.28 7.56
C GLN A 27 -0.73 -10.12 8.00
N VAL A 28 -0.66 -9.06 7.19
CA VAL A 28 0.30 -7.98 7.48
C VAL A 28 -0.30 -6.78 8.20
N SER A 29 -1.62 -6.61 8.11
CA SER A 29 -2.28 -5.44 8.70
C SER A 29 -3.75 -5.74 8.96
N PRO A 30 -4.05 -6.66 9.88
CA PRO A 30 -5.45 -7.08 10.09
C PRO A 30 -6.37 -5.94 10.49
N ALA A 31 -5.86 -4.89 11.13
CA ALA A 31 -6.67 -3.74 11.51
C ALA A 31 -7.20 -2.97 10.31
N ALA A 32 -6.62 -3.18 9.13
CA ALA A 32 -7.06 -2.51 7.90
C ALA A 32 -8.18 -3.26 7.18
N LEU A 33 -8.55 -4.47 7.62
CA LEU A 33 -9.60 -5.25 6.95
C LEU A 33 -10.95 -4.53 6.86
N PRO A 34 -11.43 -3.84 7.91
CA PRO A 34 -12.69 -3.11 7.75
C PRO A 34 -12.65 -2.06 6.64
N ALA A 35 -11.54 -1.34 6.52
CA ALA A 35 -11.39 -0.36 5.45
C ALA A 35 -11.35 -1.05 4.09
N PHE A 36 -10.64 -2.17 3.99
CA PHE A 36 -10.57 -2.95 2.75
C PHE A 36 -11.98 -3.33 2.29
N THR A 37 -12.78 -3.91 3.20
CA THR A 37 -14.14 -4.35 2.86
C THR A 37 -15.02 -3.18 2.46
N ARG A 38 -14.97 -2.08 3.21
CA ARG A 38 -15.77 -0.89 2.90
C ARG A 38 -15.42 -0.31 1.53
N GLU A 39 -14.12 -0.18 1.26
CA GLU A 39 -13.68 0.40 -0.01
C GLU A 39 -13.97 -0.51 -1.19
N LEU A 40 -13.91 -1.84 -0.98
CA LEU A 40 -14.30 -2.78 -2.02
C LEU A 40 -15.77 -2.63 -2.37
N ASP A 41 -16.63 -2.54 -1.36
CA ASP A 41 -18.05 -2.37 -1.58
C ASP A 41 -18.34 -1.07 -2.34
N GLU A 42 -17.69 0.02 -1.96
CA GLU A 42 -17.84 1.31 -2.64
C GLU A 42 -17.37 1.22 -4.10
N ALA A 43 -16.23 0.59 -4.34
CA ALA A 43 -15.70 0.44 -5.70
C ALA A 43 -16.63 -0.42 -6.56
N ALA A 44 -17.18 -1.48 -5.99
CA ALA A 44 -18.11 -2.35 -6.72
C ALA A 44 -19.40 -1.60 -7.07
N ASP A 45 -19.91 -0.78 -6.14
CA ASP A 45 -21.10 0.02 -6.41
C ASP A 45 -20.85 1.04 -7.52
N GLN A 46 -19.70 1.72 -7.48
CA GLN A 46 -19.33 2.68 -8.51
C GLN A 46 -19.19 2.00 -9.87
N ALA A 47 -18.59 0.80 -9.90
CA ALA A 47 -18.42 0.07 -11.14
C ALA A 47 -19.77 -0.31 -11.75
N ARG A 48 -20.72 -0.75 -10.91
CA ARG A 48 -22.06 -1.11 -11.39
C ARG A 48 -22.81 0.12 -11.90
N GLN A 49 -22.76 1.23 -11.17
CA GLN A 49 -23.47 2.44 -11.54
C GLN A 49 -22.95 3.02 -12.84
N GLY A 50 -21.65 3.00 -13.04
CA GLY A 50 -21.03 3.58 -14.23
C GLY A 50 -20.84 2.59 -15.37
N SER A 51 -21.13 1.31 -15.17
CA SER A 51 -20.83 0.24 -16.12
C SER A 51 -19.38 0.29 -16.57
N ASP A 52 -18.48 0.42 -15.58
CA ASP A 52 -17.06 0.67 -15.84
C ASP A 52 -16.24 -0.01 -14.74
N LEU A 53 -15.25 -0.79 -15.12
CA LEU A 53 -14.41 -1.50 -14.16
C LEU A 53 -13.32 -0.64 -13.52
N ALA A 54 -13.14 0.60 -13.98
CA ALA A 54 -12.05 1.45 -13.49
C ALA A 54 -12.04 1.62 -11.96
N PRO A 55 -13.19 1.78 -11.27
CA PRO A 55 -13.15 1.88 -9.81
C PRO A 55 -12.56 0.65 -9.14
N LEU A 56 -12.89 -0.55 -9.64
CA LEU A 56 -12.33 -1.78 -9.09
C LEU A 56 -10.85 -1.92 -9.41
N GLN A 57 -10.42 -1.50 -10.59
CA GLN A 57 -9.02 -1.52 -10.97
C GLN A 57 -8.20 -0.59 -10.07
N ARG A 58 -8.73 0.59 -9.76
CA ARG A 58 -8.08 1.52 -8.83
C ARG A 58 -8.00 0.95 -7.42
N PHE A 59 -9.07 0.29 -6.97
CA PHE A 59 -9.08 -0.36 -5.67
C PHE A 59 -7.97 -1.40 -5.58
N ILE A 60 -7.85 -2.26 -6.60
CA ILE A 60 -6.82 -3.30 -6.61
C ILE A 60 -5.42 -2.69 -6.62
N ALA A 61 -5.20 -1.66 -7.44
CA ALA A 61 -3.89 -1.01 -7.50
C ALA A 61 -3.51 -0.37 -6.16
N GLN A 62 -4.47 0.28 -5.51
CA GLN A 62 -4.25 0.93 -4.22
C GLN A 62 -3.88 -0.10 -3.15
N TRP A 63 -4.62 -1.19 -3.05
CA TRP A 63 -4.37 -2.17 -2.02
C TRP A 63 -3.15 -3.05 -2.31
N ALA A 64 -2.83 -3.27 -3.60
CA ALA A 64 -1.57 -3.93 -3.95
C ALA A 64 -0.38 -3.10 -3.47
N ALA A 65 -0.43 -1.78 -3.64
CA ALA A 65 0.61 -0.88 -3.16
C ALA A 65 0.68 -0.89 -1.63
N TYR A 66 -0.46 -0.88 -0.96
CA TYR A 66 -0.52 -0.94 0.50
C TYR A 66 0.16 -2.21 1.01
N VAL A 67 -0.18 -3.37 0.45
CA VAL A 67 0.43 -4.63 0.87
C VAL A 67 1.92 -4.65 0.55
N HIS A 68 2.32 -4.11 -0.61
CA HIS A 68 3.74 -4.04 -0.96
C HIS A 68 4.54 -3.34 0.13
N ILE A 69 4.01 -2.25 0.67
CA ILE A 69 4.68 -1.50 1.72
C ILE A 69 4.59 -2.22 3.05
N GLN A 70 3.39 -2.67 3.44
CA GLN A 70 3.17 -3.24 4.76
C GLN A 70 3.88 -4.59 4.96
N ARG A 71 4.11 -5.35 3.89
CA ARG A 71 4.84 -6.60 4.02
C ARG A 71 6.34 -6.41 4.27
N GLN A 72 6.83 -5.18 4.15
CA GLN A 72 8.22 -4.82 4.36
C GLN A 72 8.31 -3.95 5.62
N PRO A 73 8.65 -4.53 6.80
CA PRO A 73 8.56 -3.78 8.05
C PRO A 73 9.36 -2.48 8.08
N GLN A 74 10.56 -2.48 7.51
CA GLN A 74 11.38 -1.27 7.51
C GLN A 74 10.76 -0.19 6.62
N LEU A 75 10.27 -0.57 5.44
CA LEU A 75 9.65 0.39 4.53
C LEU A 75 8.38 0.97 5.13
N ALA A 76 7.57 0.13 5.78
CA ALA A 76 6.36 0.59 6.44
C ALA A 76 6.69 1.58 7.57
N GLU A 77 7.74 1.30 8.34
CA GLU A 77 8.16 2.19 9.41
C GLU A 77 8.68 3.52 8.86
N ASP A 78 9.45 3.48 7.77
CA ASP A 78 9.96 4.69 7.13
C ASP A 78 8.80 5.56 6.66
N LEU A 79 7.79 4.96 6.04
CA LEU A 79 6.64 5.71 5.57
C LEU A 79 5.89 6.35 6.74
N ARG A 80 5.64 5.60 7.82
CA ARG A 80 4.97 6.16 8.99
C ARG A 80 5.76 7.32 9.58
N ARG A 81 7.10 7.21 9.62
CA ARG A 81 7.94 8.28 10.14
C ARG A 81 7.79 9.55 9.31
N TRP A 82 7.84 9.43 7.99
CA TRP A 82 7.68 10.60 7.12
C TRP A 82 6.27 11.18 7.22
N GLU A 83 5.26 10.33 7.38
CA GLU A 83 3.89 10.81 7.56
C GLU A 83 3.75 11.62 8.84
N ARG A 84 4.41 11.19 9.93
CA ARG A 84 4.40 11.96 11.17
C ARG A 84 5.09 13.30 10.98
N VAL A 85 6.23 13.33 10.30
CA VAL A 85 6.93 14.58 10.04
C VAL A 85 6.08 15.51 9.18
N ALA A 86 5.40 14.97 8.17
CA ALA A 86 4.53 15.77 7.32
C ALA A 86 3.38 16.40 8.11
N ALA A 87 2.88 15.69 9.12
CA ALA A 87 1.73 16.16 9.90
C ALA A 87 2.12 17.14 11.00
N THR A 88 3.31 17.00 11.59
CA THR A 88 3.66 17.73 12.81
C THR A 88 4.94 18.54 12.72
N GLY A 89 5.68 18.44 11.62
CA GLY A 89 6.95 19.17 11.46
C GLY A 89 6.75 20.60 11.03
N THR A 90 7.86 21.33 10.93
CA THR A 90 7.85 22.67 10.35
C THR A 90 7.47 22.60 8.88
N ALA A 91 7.18 23.74 8.27
CA ALA A 91 6.86 23.78 6.84
C ALA A 91 7.98 23.17 6.00
N GLU A 92 9.23 23.47 6.35
CA GLU A 92 10.39 22.95 5.63
C GLU A 92 10.51 21.44 5.80
N GLU A 93 10.33 20.95 7.03
CA GLU A 93 10.37 19.52 7.32
C GLU A 93 9.23 18.78 6.61
N ALA A 94 8.03 19.37 6.62
CA ALA A 94 6.87 18.77 5.96
C ALA A 94 7.08 18.68 4.45
N PHE A 95 7.71 19.68 3.86
CA PHE A 95 8.02 19.65 2.43
C PHE A 95 8.98 18.52 2.10
N LYS A 96 10.04 18.36 2.92
CA LYS A 96 10.97 17.26 2.74
C LYS A 96 10.28 15.92 2.91
N ALA A 97 9.42 15.79 3.92
CA ALA A 97 8.69 14.56 4.18
C ALA A 97 7.80 14.19 2.99
N ALA A 98 7.10 15.16 2.40
CA ALA A 98 6.27 14.92 1.23
C ALA A 98 7.09 14.38 0.07
N SER A 99 8.29 14.91 -0.12
CA SER A 99 9.19 14.44 -1.16
C SER A 99 9.62 12.99 -0.91
N GLU A 100 9.96 12.66 0.34
CA GLU A 100 10.37 11.29 0.68
C GLU A 100 9.20 10.30 0.54
N ILE A 101 8.00 10.70 0.92
CA ILE A 101 6.80 9.89 0.73
C ILE A 101 6.59 9.63 -0.76
N GLY A 102 6.74 10.67 -1.59
CA GLY A 102 6.60 10.54 -3.03
C GLY A 102 7.58 9.53 -3.61
N LYS A 103 8.83 9.53 -3.13
CA LYS A 103 9.83 8.57 -3.59
C LYS A 103 9.44 7.13 -3.23
N ILE A 104 8.92 6.92 -2.03
CA ILE A 104 8.46 5.59 -1.60
C ILE A 104 7.33 5.11 -2.49
N LEU A 105 6.34 5.97 -2.75
CA LEU A 105 5.20 5.61 -3.59
C LEU A 105 5.62 5.34 -5.03
N ASP A 106 6.50 6.17 -5.58
CA ASP A 106 6.99 5.98 -6.94
C ASP A 106 7.74 4.66 -7.08
N ALA A 107 8.61 4.34 -6.11
CA ALA A 107 9.35 3.09 -6.12
C ALA A 107 8.40 1.88 -5.98
N THR A 108 7.35 2.02 -5.17
CA THR A 108 6.35 0.97 -5.00
C THR A 108 5.63 0.70 -6.32
N HIS A 109 5.17 1.75 -6.99
CA HIS A 109 4.48 1.59 -8.26
C HIS A 109 5.40 0.99 -9.33
N ALA A 110 6.66 1.41 -9.36
CA ALA A 110 7.62 0.86 -10.31
C ALA A 110 7.86 -0.64 -10.06
N ALA A 111 7.96 -1.05 -8.79
CA ALA A 111 8.15 -2.44 -8.43
C ALA A 111 6.95 -3.30 -8.85
N LEU A 112 5.73 -2.79 -8.62
CA LEU A 112 4.52 -3.51 -8.98
C LEU A 112 4.36 -3.62 -10.50
N ASP A 113 4.71 -2.56 -11.23
CA ASP A 113 4.65 -2.58 -12.69
C ASP A 113 5.66 -3.58 -13.27
N ALA A 114 6.87 -3.63 -12.71
CA ALA A 114 7.89 -4.58 -13.14
C ALA A 114 7.43 -6.02 -12.91
N ALA A 115 6.74 -6.29 -11.80
CA ALA A 115 6.28 -7.62 -11.47
C ALA A 115 5.18 -8.13 -12.41
N ARG A 116 4.49 -7.21 -13.10
CA ARG A 116 3.42 -7.61 -14.02
C ARG A 116 3.92 -7.97 -15.42
N ARG A 117 5.19 -7.74 -15.69
CA ARG A 117 5.77 -8.04 -17.02
C ARG A 117 6.24 -9.48 -17.16
#